data_c0daa6239c9a7a2a2dfb5094358596ae
#
_entry.id   c0daa6239c9a7a2a2dfb5094358596ae
#
_cell.length_a   1.000
_cell.length_b   1.000
_cell.length_c   1.000
_cell.angle_alpha   90.00
_cell.angle_beta   90.00
_cell.angle_gamma   90.00
#
_symmetry.space_group_name_H-M   'P 1'
#
loop_
_entity.id
_entity.type
_entity.pdbx_description
1 polymer ?
#
loop_
_entity_poly.entity_id
_entity_poly.type
_entity_poly.pdbx_seq_one_letter_code
_entity_poly.pdbx_strand_id
1 'polypeptide(L)'
;LVAAGYILYGASTMMVYSTGQGVHGFTLDPAIGEFLLSHPHLMLPAKPKYYSVNQGYQPYWAPGVQAYTAWLQHDTPEKPGLSLRYIGSLVADFHRNLLTGGVFYYPAEARAPGKGSGKLRLLYEAAPLAFLAQQAGGYASDGTQPILEMTPTSLHQRVPVILGSKNEVERVERYHRAYDDGSDRPFDSPLFSERSLYRE
;
A
#
# COMPACT_ATOMS: atom_id res chain seq x y z
N LEU A 1 -4.77 13.51 -12.96
CA LEU A 1 -4.15 12.61 -13.94
C LEU A 1 -5.16 12.26 -15.03
N VAL A 2 -4.70 12.19 -16.28
CA VAL A 2 -5.50 11.74 -17.44
C VAL A 2 -5.26 10.26 -17.72
N ALA A 3 -4.01 9.83 -17.53
CA ALA A 3 -3.60 8.44 -17.71
C ALA A 3 -2.42 8.12 -16.76
N ALA A 4 -2.29 6.85 -16.43
CA ALA A 4 -1.14 6.33 -15.70
C ALA A 4 -0.90 4.87 -16.08
N GLY A 5 0.34 4.42 -15.93
CA GLY A 5 0.70 3.03 -16.22
C GLY A 5 2.07 2.68 -15.69
N TYR A 6 2.38 1.40 -15.76
CA TYR A 6 3.70 0.86 -15.46
C TYR A 6 4.02 -0.32 -16.37
N ILE A 7 5.30 -0.62 -16.49
CA ILE A 7 5.79 -1.84 -17.12
C ILE A 7 6.54 -2.65 -16.07
N LEU A 8 6.22 -3.93 -15.99
CA LEU A 8 6.89 -4.90 -15.12
C LEU A 8 7.72 -5.85 -15.98
N TYR A 9 9.02 -5.87 -15.75
CA TYR A 9 9.96 -6.80 -16.39
C TYR A 9 10.17 -8.00 -15.47
N GLY A 10 9.79 -9.19 -15.93
CA GLY A 10 9.86 -10.43 -15.17
C GLY A 10 9.96 -11.64 -16.09
N ALA A 11 9.48 -12.79 -15.64
CA ALA A 11 9.37 -13.99 -16.48
C ALA A 11 8.51 -13.75 -17.74
N SER A 12 7.52 -12.84 -17.61
CA SER A 12 6.83 -12.20 -18.73
C SER A 12 6.90 -10.69 -18.52
N THR A 13 7.03 -9.93 -19.60
CA THR A 13 6.94 -8.48 -19.55
C THR A 13 5.48 -8.07 -19.65
N MET A 14 5.01 -7.32 -18.66
CA MET A 14 3.63 -6.86 -18.60
C MET A 14 3.56 -5.33 -18.56
N MET A 15 2.64 -4.77 -19.32
CA MET A 15 2.24 -3.37 -19.24
C MET A 15 0.85 -3.29 -18.62
N VAL A 16 0.68 -2.42 -17.63
CA VAL A 16 -0.62 -2.15 -17.01
C VAL A 16 -0.87 -0.66 -17.08
N TYR A 17 -2.03 -0.26 -17.59
CA TYR A 17 -2.39 1.15 -17.66
C TYR A 17 -3.89 1.40 -17.53
N SER A 18 -4.21 2.67 -17.28
CA SER A 18 -5.56 3.22 -17.30
C SER A 18 -5.55 4.61 -17.94
N THR A 19 -6.62 4.91 -18.67
CA THR A 19 -6.95 6.23 -19.20
C THR A 19 -8.18 6.83 -18.52
N GLY A 20 -8.51 6.34 -17.31
CA GLY A 20 -9.65 6.81 -16.51
C GLY A 20 -10.93 5.98 -16.70
N GLN A 21 -10.87 4.87 -17.42
CA GLN A 21 -12.02 3.97 -17.66
C GLN A 21 -11.70 2.52 -17.29
N GLY A 22 -11.18 2.32 -16.07
CA GLY A 22 -10.73 1.02 -15.59
C GLY A 22 -9.27 0.74 -15.90
N VAL A 23 -8.77 -0.39 -15.43
CA VAL A 23 -7.36 -0.81 -15.56
C VAL A 23 -7.27 -2.03 -16.45
N HIS A 24 -6.30 -2.03 -17.37
CA HIS A 24 -6.07 -3.14 -18.28
C HIS A 24 -4.60 -3.57 -18.26
N GLY A 25 -4.39 -4.88 -18.31
CA GLY A 25 -3.08 -5.51 -18.35
C GLY A 25 -2.80 -6.18 -19.70
N PHE A 26 -1.60 -5.98 -20.21
CA PHE A 26 -1.13 -6.49 -21.49
C PHE A 26 0.16 -7.26 -21.25
N THR A 27 0.32 -8.38 -21.95
CA THR A 27 1.53 -9.20 -21.91
C THR A 27 2.26 -9.05 -23.24
N LEU A 28 3.57 -8.79 -23.18
CA LEU A 28 4.41 -8.76 -24.38
C LEU A 28 4.52 -10.16 -24.97
N ASP A 29 4.15 -10.30 -26.25
CA ASP A 29 4.49 -11.46 -27.04
C ASP A 29 5.85 -11.21 -27.70
N PRO A 30 6.92 -11.92 -27.29
CA PRO A 30 8.26 -11.68 -27.82
C PRO A 30 8.42 -12.15 -29.28
N ALA A 31 7.53 -13.03 -29.79
CA ALA A 31 7.62 -13.51 -31.14
C ALA A 31 7.23 -12.48 -32.19
N ILE A 32 6.29 -11.59 -31.82
CA ILE A 32 5.79 -10.52 -32.70
C ILE A 32 6.16 -9.12 -32.21
N GLY A 33 6.70 -9.00 -30.98
CA GLY A 33 7.10 -7.73 -30.38
C GLY A 33 5.95 -6.83 -29.96
N GLU A 34 4.73 -7.36 -29.77
CA GLU A 34 3.52 -6.59 -29.47
C GLU A 34 2.97 -6.93 -28.09
N PHE A 35 2.33 -5.93 -27.44
CA PHE A 35 1.61 -6.13 -26.21
C PHE A 35 0.16 -6.54 -26.45
N LEU A 36 -0.17 -7.77 -26.07
CA LEU A 36 -1.52 -8.35 -26.23
C LEU A 36 -2.34 -8.16 -24.95
N LEU A 37 -3.60 -7.76 -25.09
CA LEU A 37 -4.53 -7.63 -23.96
C LEU A 37 -4.75 -9.00 -23.31
N SER A 38 -4.18 -9.19 -22.14
CA SER A 38 -4.23 -10.46 -21.39
C SER A 38 -5.12 -10.38 -20.14
N HIS A 39 -5.29 -9.18 -19.59
CA HIS A 39 -6.04 -8.94 -18.35
C HIS A 39 -6.97 -7.73 -18.53
N PRO A 40 -8.15 -7.92 -19.15
CA PRO A 40 -9.13 -6.86 -19.25
C PRO A 40 -9.77 -6.56 -17.88
N HIS A 41 -10.06 -5.29 -17.62
CA HIS A 41 -10.83 -4.84 -16.44
C HIS A 41 -10.28 -5.39 -15.11
N LEU A 42 -8.99 -5.17 -14.86
CA LEU A 42 -8.36 -5.52 -13.58
C LEU A 42 -9.02 -4.77 -12.42
N MET A 43 -9.43 -5.53 -11.40
CA MET A 43 -10.00 -5.02 -10.17
C MET A 43 -9.21 -5.52 -8.98
N LEU A 44 -8.92 -4.64 -8.03
CA LEU A 44 -8.31 -4.99 -6.75
C LEU A 44 -9.30 -5.85 -5.93
N PRO A 45 -8.94 -7.09 -5.56
CA PRO A 45 -9.79 -7.90 -4.71
C PRO A 45 -10.04 -7.21 -3.35
N ALA A 46 -11.31 -7.22 -2.91
CA ALA A 46 -11.70 -6.61 -1.64
C ALA A 46 -11.10 -7.33 -0.41
N LYS A 47 -10.88 -8.65 -0.54
CA LYS A 47 -10.23 -9.45 0.52
C LYS A 47 -8.73 -9.47 0.27
N PRO A 48 -7.93 -8.85 1.14
CA PRO A 48 -6.48 -8.88 1.01
C PRO A 48 -5.94 -10.27 1.35
N LYS A 49 -4.87 -10.69 0.65
CA LYS A 49 -4.09 -11.89 0.98
C LYS A 49 -2.73 -11.55 1.55
N TYR A 50 -2.18 -10.43 1.12
CA TYR A 50 -0.80 -10.06 1.41
C TYR A 50 -0.71 -8.63 1.93
N TYR A 51 0.31 -8.39 2.72
CA TYR A 51 0.80 -7.05 2.98
C TYR A 51 2.26 -6.95 2.55
N SER A 52 2.66 -5.76 2.09
CA SER A 52 3.95 -5.52 1.46
C SER A 52 4.59 -4.30 2.09
N VAL A 53 5.61 -4.50 2.90
CA VAL A 53 6.33 -3.44 3.59
C VAL A 53 7.73 -3.89 4.00
N ASN A 54 8.69 -2.99 4.08
CA ASN A 54 9.99 -3.29 4.68
C ASN A 54 9.90 -3.25 6.21
N GLN A 55 9.58 -4.38 6.81
CA GLN A 55 9.40 -4.51 8.27
C GLN A 55 10.67 -4.20 9.09
N GLY A 56 11.85 -4.24 8.49
CA GLY A 56 13.08 -3.83 9.16
C GLY A 56 13.08 -2.37 9.64
N TYR A 57 12.11 -1.57 9.17
CA TYR A 57 11.94 -0.17 9.56
C TYR A 57 10.82 0.05 10.58
N GLN A 58 10.16 -1.01 11.01
CA GLN A 58 9.03 -0.94 11.96
C GLN A 58 9.30 -0.10 13.22
N PRO A 59 10.49 -0.15 13.86
CA PRO A 59 10.77 0.67 15.04
C PRO A 59 10.72 2.19 14.78
N TYR A 60 10.79 2.62 13.53
CA TYR A 60 10.79 4.02 13.14
C TYR A 60 9.44 4.53 12.63
N TRP A 61 8.42 3.68 12.59
CA TRP A 61 7.08 4.06 12.15
C TRP A 61 6.28 4.72 13.26
N ALA A 62 5.29 5.52 12.86
CA ALA A 62 4.30 6.05 13.78
C ALA A 62 3.57 4.90 14.51
N PRO A 63 3.21 5.10 15.79
CA PRO A 63 2.56 4.05 16.59
C PRO A 63 1.32 3.44 15.93
N GLY A 64 0.49 4.25 15.26
CA GLY A 64 -0.68 3.77 14.52
C GLY A 64 -0.32 2.76 13.42
N VAL A 65 0.77 2.97 12.67
CA VAL A 65 1.23 2.04 11.64
C VAL A 65 1.75 0.74 12.25
N GLN A 66 2.46 0.85 13.38
CA GLN A 66 2.94 -0.34 14.11
C GLN A 66 1.77 -1.19 14.60
N ALA A 67 0.76 -0.57 15.20
CA ALA A 67 -0.45 -1.23 15.68
C ALA A 67 -1.25 -1.87 14.54
N TYR A 68 -1.40 -1.17 13.40
CA TYR A 68 -2.01 -1.74 12.21
C TYR A 68 -1.24 -2.96 11.70
N THR A 69 0.09 -2.88 11.66
CA THR A 69 0.93 -4.02 11.22
C THR A 69 0.76 -5.22 12.15
N ALA A 70 0.74 -5.01 13.46
CA ALA A 70 0.45 -6.07 14.42
C ALA A 70 -0.94 -6.68 14.18
N TRP A 71 -1.94 -5.85 13.92
CA TRP A 71 -3.29 -6.32 13.58
C TRP A 71 -3.31 -7.16 12.29
N LEU A 72 -2.56 -6.79 11.26
CA LEU A 72 -2.45 -7.58 10.01
C LEU A 72 -1.93 -9.00 10.26
N GLN A 73 -0.98 -9.13 11.17
CA GLN A 73 -0.33 -10.39 11.51
C GLN A 73 -1.17 -11.27 12.43
N HIS A 74 -2.12 -10.66 13.15
CA HIS A 74 -2.92 -11.40 14.11
C HIS A 74 -3.94 -12.32 13.42
N ASP A 75 -3.92 -13.58 13.80
CA ASP A 75 -4.84 -14.61 13.33
C ASP A 75 -6.00 -14.78 14.32
N THR A 76 -7.23 -14.61 13.84
CA THR A 76 -8.46 -14.81 14.62
C THR A 76 -9.40 -15.77 13.87
N PRO A 77 -10.41 -16.39 14.55
CA PRO A 77 -11.40 -17.21 13.86
C PRO A 77 -12.12 -16.48 12.72
N GLU A 78 -12.34 -15.17 12.86
CA GLU A 78 -13.05 -14.34 11.88
C GLU A 78 -12.14 -13.75 10.79
N LYS A 79 -10.85 -13.64 11.08
CA LYS A 79 -9.86 -13.03 10.20
C LYS A 79 -8.52 -13.74 10.29
N PRO A 80 -8.10 -14.49 9.26
CA PRO A 80 -6.74 -15.01 9.18
C PRO A 80 -5.73 -13.87 9.07
N GLY A 81 -4.57 -14.05 9.65
CA GLY A 81 -3.44 -13.14 9.49
C GLY A 81 -3.01 -13.05 8.01
N LEU A 82 -2.55 -11.88 7.60
CA LEU A 82 -2.04 -11.71 6.24
C LEU A 82 -0.57 -12.14 6.14
N SER A 83 -0.21 -12.74 5.02
CA SER A 83 1.17 -13.11 4.75
C SER A 83 1.98 -11.92 4.25
N LEU A 84 3.17 -11.70 4.82
CA LEU A 84 4.13 -10.72 4.31
C LEU A 84 4.69 -11.19 2.96
N ARG A 85 4.62 -10.31 1.98
CA ARG A 85 5.30 -10.44 0.69
C ARG A 85 5.89 -9.09 0.30
N TYR A 86 7.20 -8.98 0.31
CA TYR A 86 7.90 -7.74 -0.01
C TYR A 86 9.12 -8.03 -0.88
N ILE A 87 9.10 -7.55 -2.12
CA ILE A 87 10.19 -7.70 -3.09
C ILE A 87 11.14 -6.51 -2.98
N GLY A 88 10.63 -5.35 -2.56
CA GLY A 88 11.37 -4.09 -2.53
C GLY A 88 11.32 -3.33 -3.86
N SER A 89 10.53 -3.81 -4.82
CA SER A 89 10.18 -3.10 -6.04
C SER A 89 8.71 -2.66 -5.94
N LEU A 90 8.48 -1.35 -5.90
CA LEU A 90 7.13 -0.76 -5.77
C LEU A 90 6.17 -1.33 -6.84
N VAL A 91 6.62 -1.40 -8.08
CA VAL A 91 5.81 -1.89 -9.20
C VAL A 91 5.47 -3.37 -9.03
N ALA A 92 6.45 -4.21 -8.66
CA ALA A 92 6.24 -5.64 -8.52
C ALA A 92 5.35 -5.98 -7.32
N ASP A 93 5.54 -5.28 -6.19
CA ASP A 93 4.71 -5.46 -5.00
C ASP A 93 3.26 -5.00 -5.26
N PHE A 94 3.09 -3.85 -5.95
CA PHE A 94 1.76 -3.36 -6.33
C PHE A 94 1.07 -4.30 -7.33
N HIS A 95 1.78 -4.74 -8.37
CA HIS A 95 1.23 -5.65 -9.38
C HIS A 95 0.70 -6.95 -8.78
N ARG A 96 1.45 -7.57 -7.86
CA ARG A 96 0.98 -8.75 -7.14
C ARG A 96 -0.29 -8.42 -6.34
N ASN A 97 -0.32 -7.32 -5.62
CA ASN A 97 -1.48 -6.92 -4.81
C ASN A 97 -2.70 -6.55 -5.68
N LEU A 98 -2.47 -5.96 -6.86
CA LEU A 98 -3.53 -5.69 -7.84
C LEU A 98 -4.23 -6.99 -8.29
N LEU A 99 -3.48 -8.05 -8.51
CA LEU A 99 -4.01 -9.33 -8.98
C LEU A 99 -4.62 -10.20 -7.87
N THR A 100 -4.06 -10.14 -6.66
CA THR A 100 -4.39 -11.10 -5.59
C THR A 100 -5.09 -10.51 -4.38
N GLY A 101 -5.20 -9.19 -4.31
CA GLY A 101 -5.61 -8.45 -3.13
C GLY A 101 -4.48 -8.28 -2.13
N GLY A 102 -4.39 -7.10 -1.55
CA GLY A 102 -3.38 -6.79 -0.56
C GLY A 102 -3.20 -5.29 -0.35
N VAL A 103 -2.30 -4.96 0.55
CA VAL A 103 -1.89 -3.59 0.83
C VAL A 103 -0.37 -3.47 0.74
N PHE A 104 0.10 -2.48 0.00
CA PHE A 104 1.48 -2.01 0.01
C PHE A 104 1.54 -0.74 0.85
N TYR A 105 2.52 -0.63 1.74
CA TYR A 105 2.75 0.62 2.44
C TYR A 105 4.24 0.92 2.62
N TYR A 106 4.53 2.19 2.43
CA TYR A 106 5.84 2.78 2.67
C TYR A 106 5.64 4.02 3.56
N PRO A 107 5.48 3.82 4.88
CA PRO A 107 5.13 4.88 5.80
C PRO A 107 6.29 5.86 6.01
N ALA A 108 6.00 7.00 6.63
CA ALA A 108 7.02 7.91 7.11
C ALA A 108 7.87 7.23 8.19
N GLU A 109 9.16 7.54 8.21
CA GLU A 109 10.12 7.01 9.17
C GLU A 109 10.72 8.15 10.00
N ALA A 110 10.57 8.08 11.32
CA ALA A 110 11.13 9.04 12.26
C ALA A 110 12.57 8.64 12.68
N ARG A 111 13.52 8.53 11.72
CA ARG A 111 14.92 8.20 12.03
C ARG A 111 15.72 9.38 12.54
N ALA A 112 15.27 10.61 12.29
CA ALA A 112 15.91 11.84 12.77
C ALA A 112 14.86 12.96 12.82
N PRO A 113 15.04 13.96 13.68
CA PRO A 113 14.18 15.15 13.73
C PRO A 113 14.05 15.80 12.35
N GLY A 114 12.84 16.09 11.91
CA GLY A 114 12.55 16.72 10.61
C GLY A 114 12.56 15.79 9.39
N LYS A 115 12.78 14.48 9.53
CA LYS A 115 12.75 13.50 8.43
C LYS A 115 11.47 12.65 8.38
N GLY A 116 10.35 13.17 8.84
CA GLY A 116 9.04 12.51 8.77
C GLY A 116 8.41 12.47 7.38
N SER A 117 9.12 12.88 6.33
CA SER A 117 8.62 12.75 4.95
C SER A 117 8.82 11.31 4.46
N GLY A 118 7.86 10.77 3.72
CA GLY A 118 7.98 9.49 3.05
C GLY A 118 9.16 9.43 2.07
N LYS A 119 9.38 8.28 1.43
CA LYS A 119 10.50 8.09 0.47
C LYS A 119 10.07 8.13 -0.98
N LEU A 120 8.80 7.80 -1.26
CA LEU A 120 8.29 7.73 -2.63
C LEU A 120 7.93 9.13 -3.13
N ARG A 121 8.15 9.37 -4.42
CA ARG A 121 7.88 10.67 -5.04
C ARG A 121 6.41 10.77 -5.40
N LEU A 122 5.81 11.92 -5.05
CA LEU A 122 4.39 12.14 -5.28
C LEU A 122 4.03 12.04 -6.77
N LEU A 123 4.73 12.76 -7.65
CA LEU A 123 4.31 12.95 -9.04
C LEU A 123 4.49 11.74 -9.94
N TYR A 124 5.52 10.94 -9.73
CA TYR A 124 5.89 9.89 -10.70
C TYR A 124 6.05 8.49 -10.10
N GLU A 125 5.72 8.32 -8.80
CA GLU A 125 5.59 7.01 -8.14
C GLU A 125 4.23 6.90 -7.45
N ALA A 126 3.92 7.75 -6.47
CA ALA A 126 2.71 7.64 -5.66
C ALA A 126 1.43 7.93 -6.46
N ALA A 127 1.35 9.08 -7.15
CA ALA A 127 0.15 9.49 -7.85
C ALA A 127 -0.22 8.58 -9.04
N PRO A 128 0.72 8.12 -9.89
CA PRO A 128 0.41 7.15 -10.94
C PRO A 128 -0.18 5.84 -10.40
N LEU A 129 0.40 5.29 -9.33
CA LEU A 129 -0.12 4.04 -8.74
C LEU A 129 -1.41 4.26 -7.95
N ALA A 130 -1.57 5.42 -7.31
CA ALA A 130 -2.83 5.81 -6.68
C ALA A 130 -3.97 5.89 -7.70
N PHE A 131 -3.70 6.47 -8.88
CA PHE A 131 -4.67 6.52 -9.98
C PHE A 131 -5.08 5.11 -10.44
N LEU A 132 -4.10 4.23 -10.68
CA LEU A 132 -4.38 2.85 -11.04
C LEU A 132 -5.15 2.10 -9.94
N ALA A 133 -4.75 2.27 -8.67
CA ALA A 133 -5.46 1.65 -7.55
C ALA A 133 -6.94 2.09 -7.51
N GLN A 134 -7.19 3.40 -7.66
CA GLN A 134 -8.56 3.94 -7.65
C GLN A 134 -9.38 3.43 -8.85
N GLN A 135 -8.80 3.39 -10.05
CA GLN A 135 -9.45 2.88 -11.25
C GLN A 135 -9.73 1.37 -11.18
N ALA A 136 -8.99 0.64 -10.33
CA ALA A 136 -9.19 -0.77 -10.02
C ALA A 136 -10.10 -1.01 -8.80
N GLY A 137 -10.80 0.00 -8.27
CA GLY A 137 -11.68 -0.12 -7.11
C GLY A 137 -10.96 -0.20 -5.76
N GLY A 138 -9.67 0.08 -5.72
CA GLY A 138 -8.88 0.24 -4.51
C GLY A 138 -8.78 1.69 -4.03
N TYR A 139 -7.77 1.96 -3.19
CA TYR A 139 -7.54 3.29 -2.63
C TYR A 139 -6.05 3.53 -2.36
N ALA A 140 -5.67 4.81 -2.24
CA ALA A 140 -4.31 5.21 -1.88
C ALA A 140 -4.30 6.48 -1.03
N SER A 141 -3.52 6.46 0.05
CA SER A 141 -3.42 7.51 1.06
C SER A 141 -1.97 7.72 1.50
N ASP A 142 -1.67 8.88 2.08
CA ASP A 142 -0.41 9.10 2.80
C ASP A 142 -0.48 8.63 4.27
N GLY A 143 -1.65 8.11 4.68
CA GLY A 143 -2.02 7.73 6.04
C GLY A 143 -3.04 8.68 6.67
N THR A 144 -3.21 9.88 6.11
CA THR A 144 -4.11 10.93 6.61
C THR A 144 -5.06 11.47 5.56
N GLN A 145 -4.63 11.53 4.31
CA GLN A 145 -5.40 12.06 3.18
C GLN A 145 -5.14 11.29 1.88
N PRO A 146 -6.09 11.33 0.93
CA PRO A 146 -5.93 10.69 -0.37
C PRO A 146 -4.71 11.25 -1.14
N ILE A 147 -3.90 10.37 -1.73
CA ILE A 147 -2.75 10.77 -2.55
C ILE A 147 -3.16 11.67 -3.73
N LEU A 148 -4.29 11.37 -4.38
CA LEU A 148 -4.73 12.11 -5.57
C LEU A 148 -5.29 13.51 -5.28
N GLU A 149 -5.57 13.82 -4.01
CA GLU A 149 -6.01 15.16 -3.57
C GLU A 149 -4.83 16.06 -3.16
N MET A 150 -3.63 15.50 -3.08
CA MET A 150 -2.44 16.25 -2.72
C MET A 150 -2.01 17.18 -3.84
N THR A 151 -1.81 18.45 -3.52
CA THR A 151 -1.22 19.43 -4.45
C THR A 151 0.30 19.34 -4.39
N PRO A 152 0.98 19.04 -5.52
CA PRO A 152 2.44 19.00 -5.54
C PRO A 152 3.05 20.37 -5.27
N THR A 153 4.04 20.44 -4.39
CA THR A 153 4.80 21.66 -4.06
C THR A 153 6.18 21.70 -4.74
N SER A 154 6.67 20.56 -5.19
CA SER A 154 7.92 20.44 -5.95
C SER A 154 7.93 19.17 -6.80
N LEU A 155 8.78 19.17 -7.86
CA LEU A 155 8.91 18.03 -8.78
C LEU A 155 9.29 16.72 -8.06
N HIS A 156 10.15 16.79 -7.05
CA HIS A 156 10.66 15.63 -6.33
C HIS A 156 10.07 15.49 -4.92
N GLN A 157 8.91 16.11 -4.67
CA GLN A 157 8.21 15.98 -3.40
C GLN A 157 8.03 14.51 -3.04
N ARG A 158 8.41 14.16 -1.82
CA ARG A 158 8.27 12.81 -1.29
C ARG A 158 7.10 12.73 -0.32
N VAL A 159 6.44 11.58 -0.31
CA VAL A 159 5.27 11.32 0.54
C VAL A 159 5.32 9.89 1.08
N PRO A 160 4.72 9.63 2.25
CA PRO A 160 4.34 8.28 2.64
C PRO A 160 3.32 7.74 1.64
N VAL A 161 3.27 6.43 1.47
CA VAL A 161 2.30 5.81 0.56
C VAL A 161 1.74 4.55 1.18
N ILE A 162 0.42 4.46 1.19
CA ILE A 162 -0.34 3.28 1.55
C ILE A 162 -1.34 3.06 0.42
N LEU A 163 -1.29 1.92 -0.25
CA LEU A 163 -2.15 1.68 -1.41
C LEU A 163 -2.51 0.21 -1.56
N GLY A 164 -3.70 -0.07 -2.07
CA GLY A 164 -4.19 -1.42 -2.29
C GLY A 164 -5.69 -1.58 -2.08
N SER A 165 -6.09 -2.69 -1.48
CA SER A 165 -7.49 -2.96 -1.16
C SER A 165 -8.07 -1.84 -0.27
N LYS A 166 -9.18 -1.23 -0.70
CA LYS A 166 -9.74 -0.01 -0.11
C LYS A 166 -9.93 -0.12 1.41
N ASN A 167 -10.54 -1.22 1.86
CA ASN A 167 -10.82 -1.42 3.28
C ASN A 167 -9.55 -1.41 4.16
N GLU A 168 -8.42 -1.86 3.61
CA GLU A 168 -7.16 -1.89 4.35
C GLU A 168 -6.50 -0.51 4.41
N VAL A 169 -6.56 0.26 3.33
CA VAL A 169 -6.04 1.63 3.34
C VAL A 169 -6.84 2.51 4.29
N GLU A 170 -8.17 2.46 4.25
CA GLU A 170 -9.05 3.15 5.20
C GLU A 170 -8.83 2.70 6.65
N ARG A 171 -8.45 1.44 6.86
CA ARG A 171 -8.11 0.91 8.18
C ARG A 171 -6.84 1.56 8.72
N VAL A 172 -5.78 1.67 7.89
CA VAL A 172 -4.55 2.37 8.31
C VAL A 172 -4.85 3.81 8.72
N GLU A 173 -5.67 4.52 7.96
CA GLU A 173 -6.08 5.90 8.32
C GLU A 173 -6.80 5.97 9.67
N ARG A 174 -7.67 4.98 9.98
CA ARG A 174 -8.30 4.90 11.30
C ARG A 174 -7.29 4.69 12.42
N TYR A 175 -6.29 3.81 12.19
CA TYR A 175 -5.21 3.61 13.16
C TYR A 175 -4.37 4.87 13.36
N HIS A 176 -4.06 5.60 12.29
CA HIS A 176 -3.36 6.89 12.40
C HIS A 176 -4.15 7.86 13.27
N ARG A 177 -5.42 8.11 12.94
CA ARG A 177 -6.28 9.03 13.72
C ARG A 177 -6.39 8.63 15.18
N ALA A 178 -6.65 7.36 15.47
CA ALA A 178 -6.81 6.91 16.85
C ALA A 178 -5.57 7.10 17.71
N TYR A 179 -4.39 7.08 17.10
CA TYR A 179 -3.13 7.33 17.82
C TYR A 179 -2.78 8.81 17.92
N ASP A 180 -3.07 9.60 16.90
CA ASP A 180 -2.80 11.03 16.88
C ASP A 180 -3.74 11.80 17.82
N ASP A 181 -5.02 11.40 17.87
CA ASP A 181 -6.05 12.03 18.71
C ASP A 181 -6.02 11.54 20.16
N GLY A 182 -5.18 10.56 20.49
CA GLY A 182 -5.17 9.91 21.81
C GLY A 182 -6.46 9.15 22.13
N SER A 183 -7.32 8.93 21.13
CA SER A 183 -8.56 8.15 21.26
C SER A 183 -8.28 6.64 21.34
N ASP A 184 -9.29 5.85 21.74
CA ASP A 184 -9.16 4.42 21.94
C ASP A 184 -8.53 3.74 20.74
N ARG A 185 -7.55 2.89 21.01
CA ARG A 185 -6.86 2.12 19.98
C ARG A 185 -7.84 1.17 19.30
N PRO A 186 -7.93 1.15 17.95
CA PRO A 186 -8.85 0.26 17.24
C PRO A 186 -8.59 -1.24 17.46
N PHE A 187 -7.47 -1.57 18.05
CA PHE A 187 -7.05 -2.92 18.35
C PHE A 187 -6.16 -2.95 19.59
N ASP A 188 -6.61 -3.68 20.60
CA ASP A 188 -5.81 -4.03 21.76
C ASP A 188 -5.30 -5.46 21.56
N SER A 189 -3.97 -5.62 21.42
CA SER A 189 -3.38 -6.93 21.29
C SER A 189 -3.42 -7.63 22.66
N PRO A 190 -3.97 -8.85 22.75
CA PRO A 190 -3.92 -9.61 23.99
C PRO A 190 -2.50 -9.78 24.55
N LEU A 191 -1.49 -9.78 23.67
CA LEU A 191 -0.06 -9.85 24.07
C LEU A 191 0.42 -8.59 24.79
N PHE A 192 -0.26 -7.45 24.62
CA PHE A 192 0.07 -6.19 25.30
C PHE A 192 -0.89 -5.91 26.48
N SER A 193 -2.07 -6.50 26.51
CA SER A 193 -3.00 -6.40 27.65
C SER A 193 -2.58 -7.29 28.82
N GLU A 194 -1.95 -8.43 28.58
CA GLU A 194 -1.35 -9.29 29.59
C GLU A 194 0.12 -8.91 29.83
N ARG A 195 0.33 -7.92 30.64
CA ARG A 195 1.68 -7.54 31.15
C ARG A 195 2.27 -8.56 32.13
N SER A 196 2.07 -9.85 31.91
CA SER A 196 2.55 -10.86 32.83
C SER A 196 4.07 -11.10 32.81
N LEU A 197 4.76 -10.60 31.77
CA LEU A 197 6.21 -10.81 31.63
C LEU A 197 7.10 -9.71 32.24
N TYR A 198 6.55 -8.59 32.70
CA TYR A 198 7.31 -7.47 33.27
C TYR A 198 6.56 -6.85 34.47
N ARG A 199 6.08 -7.65 35.39
CA ARG A 199 5.77 -7.15 36.73
C ARG A 199 6.99 -7.38 37.62
N GLU A 200 7.69 -6.31 37.97
CA GLU A 200 8.44 -6.26 39.22
C GLU A 200 7.49 -6.38 40.41
#